data_187580b58c0e064f0ae9d662e60635d9
#
_entry.id   187580b58c0e064f0ae9d662e60635d9
#
_cell.length_a   1.000
_cell.length_b   1.000
_cell.length_c   1.000
_cell.angle_alpha   90.00
_cell.angle_beta   90.00
_cell.angle_gamma   90.00
#
_symmetry.space_group_name_H-M   'P 1'
#
loop_
_entity.id
_entity.type
_entity.pdbx_description
1 polymer ?
#
loop_
_entity_poly.entity_id
_entity_poly.type
_entity_poly.pdbx_seq_one_letter_code
_entity_poly.pdbx_strand_id
1 'polypeptide(L)'
;MKTFKFIAAVCGVAALACGCEKEETKTEEVEKEPVKVESVTLDKSSLNLVEEQEALLVATFSPAEAEVGAVVWASSNDKVASVSQEGKVSALTPGEATISVAAGDVKAECKVTVTKRIIKVTQITLSATELNLEPGGEALLTATYDPADADLSSVVWASSAEAVATVSQDGKVKAVADGVATISVTAGAVKAVCQVTVQTPAKEWAVGDYYEVGSVKGVVVWVDESKLKGKIISLDEGETIWSTGFNYTGAQSRTDGKSNTEKVKSKNPDLSEYPAFKWCVDHGDGWYLPAIEEVYYFLKEINAIAPTLAAHGGKGLDCYYWSSTENEENSDSSAITGFGYNGNNVSSEVVDKNYATDPYYVRAMYQF
;
A
#
# COMPACT_ATOMS: atom_id res chain seq x y z
N MET A 1 9.72 -63.62 41.36
CA MET A 1 8.84 -64.48 42.25
C MET A 1 8.38 -65.63 41.45
N LYS A 2 8.72 -66.85 42.04
CA LYS A 2 8.17 -68.24 41.79
C LYS A 2 8.69 -68.87 40.48
N THR A 3 9.77 -69.57 40.48
CA THR A 3 10.10 -70.89 41.00
C THR A 3 8.94 -71.86 40.92
N PHE A 4 9.10 -72.92 40.15
CA PHE A 4 8.74 -74.25 40.58
C PHE A 4 9.60 -75.29 39.88
N LYS A 5 10.38 -76.03 40.71
CA LYS A 5 10.98 -77.33 40.50
C LYS A 5 9.94 -78.37 40.78
N PHE A 6 10.06 -79.55 40.17
CA PHE A 6 9.82 -80.87 40.77
C PHE A 6 10.47 -81.90 39.88
N ILE A 7 11.37 -82.58 40.26
CA ILE A 7 11.86 -83.74 40.99
C ILE A 7 10.79 -84.83 41.25
N ALA A 8 11.11 -86.01 40.86
CA ALA A 8 11.15 -87.30 41.53
C ALA A 8 10.85 -88.43 40.56
N ALA A 9 11.67 -89.30 40.40
CA ALA A 9 12.27 -90.40 41.22
C ALA A 9 11.48 -91.74 41.05
N VAL A 10 12.20 -92.64 40.52
CA VAL A 10 12.60 -93.97 41.10
C VAL A 10 11.56 -95.05 41.07
N CYS A 11 11.99 -96.11 40.56
CA CYS A 11 11.97 -97.57 40.87
C CYS A 11 11.85 -98.42 39.60
N GLY A 12 12.68 -99.18 39.18
CA GLY A 12 13.41 -100.33 39.66
C GLY A 12 12.60 -101.63 39.56
N VAL A 13 12.91 -102.49 38.68
CA VAL A 13 12.98 -103.96 38.91
C VAL A 13 13.64 -104.61 37.70
N ALA A 14 14.61 -105.49 38.02
CA ALA A 14 15.39 -106.29 37.11
C ALA A 14 14.58 -107.51 36.61
N ALA A 15 14.86 -107.93 35.39
CA ALA A 15 14.73 -109.35 34.99
C ALA A 15 15.63 -109.66 33.80
N LEU A 16 16.36 -110.71 33.98
CA LEU A 16 17.32 -111.30 33.05
C LEU A 16 16.70 -111.72 31.72
N ALA A 17 17.50 -111.69 30.71
CA ALA A 17 17.98 -112.77 29.87
C ALA A 17 18.01 -112.51 28.39
N CYS A 18 19.12 -112.94 27.85
CA CYS A 18 19.40 -113.46 26.51
C CYS A 18 19.59 -112.50 25.33
N GLY A 19 20.80 -112.42 25.08
CA GLY A 19 21.55 -112.30 23.84
C GLY A 19 20.85 -111.95 22.53
N CYS A 20 21.20 -110.84 22.04
CA CYS A 20 21.40 -110.65 20.61
C CYS A 20 22.23 -109.34 20.42
N GLU A 21 23.41 -109.54 19.97
CA GLU A 21 24.32 -108.45 19.52
C GLU A 21 23.58 -107.69 18.43
N LYS A 22 23.26 -106.42 18.68
CA LYS A 22 22.98 -105.47 17.67
C LYS A 22 24.07 -104.41 17.71
N GLU A 23 24.81 -104.31 16.61
CA GLU A 23 25.74 -103.23 16.33
C GLU A 23 25.01 -101.93 16.55
N GLU A 24 25.48 -101.09 17.51
CA GLU A 24 25.13 -99.71 17.65
C GLU A 24 25.92 -98.97 16.58
N THR A 25 25.25 -98.62 15.45
CA THR A 25 25.78 -97.62 14.55
C THR A 25 25.74 -96.33 15.33
N LYS A 26 26.89 -95.83 15.82
CA LYS A 26 27.13 -94.47 16.21
C LYS A 26 26.90 -93.63 14.98
N THR A 27 25.76 -93.02 14.87
CA THR A 27 25.62 -91.79 13.99
C THR A 27 26.49 -90.68 14.60
N GLU A 28 27.65 -90.47 14.06
CA GLU A 28 28.36 -89.24 14.27
C GLU A 28 27.49 -88.12 13.73
N GLU A 29 26.86 -87.33 14.63
CA GLU A 29 26.36 -86.00 14.31
C GLU A 29 27.59 -85.18 13.88
N VAL A 30 27.77 -85.07 12.58
CA VAL A 30 28.76 -84.13 12.01
C VAL A 30 28.20 -82.78 12.40
N GLU A 31 28.75 -82.16 13.44
CA GLU A 31 28.58 -80.76 13.80
C GLU A 31 29.02 -79.91 12.60
N LYS A 32 28.05 -79.47 11.82
CA LYS A 32 28.31 -78.66 10.60
C LYS A 32 28.86 -77.33 11.08
N GLU A 33 30.13 -77.03 10.77
CA GLU A 33 30.66 -75.67 11.09
C GLU A 33 29.73 -74.59 10.57
N PRO A 34 29.43 -73.54 11.38
CA PRO A 34 28.55 -72.47 10.97
C PRO A 34 29.08 -71.80 9.72
N VAL A 35 28.22 -71.71 8.68
CA VAL A 35 28.58 -71.03 7.43
C VAL A 35 28.68 -69.56 7.72
N LYS A 36 29.83 -68.95 7.51
CA LYS A 36 30.09 -67.50 7.75
C LYS A 36 29.56 -66.65 6.60
N VAL A 37 29.16 -65.42 6.92
CA VAL A 37 28.80 -64.40 5.92
C VAL A 37 30.06 -64.00 5.16
N GLU A 38 30.08 -64.14 3.83
CA GLU A 38 31.19 -63.80 2.94
C GLU A 38 31.03 -62.41 2.34
N SER A 39 29.78 -61.98 2.13
CA SER A 39 29.47 -60.63 1.61
C SER A 39 28.09 -60.12 2.06
N VAL A 40 27.95 -58.81 2.08
CA VAL A 40 26.70 -58.11 2.26
C VAL A 40 26.50 -57.10 1.12
N THR A 41 25.27 -56.98 0.62
CA THR A 41 24.88 -56.01 -0.41
C THR A 41 23.65 -55.28 0.04
N LEU A 42 23.49 -54.00 -0.37
CA LEU A 42 22.30 -53.21 -0.20
C LEU A 42 21.50 -53.14 -1.50
N ASP A 43 20.17 -53.08 -1.39
CA ASP A 43 19.25 -52.96 -2.52
C ASP A 43 19.44 -51.61 -3.27
N LYS A 44 20.06 -50.60 -2.59
CA LYS A 44 20.37 -49.28 -3.13
C LYS A 44 21.76 -48.85 -2.70
N SER A 45 22.52 -48.34 -3.65
CA SER A 45 23.87 -47.75 -3.41
C SER A 45 23.78 -46.23 -3.11
N SER A 46 22.63 -45.57 -3.44
CA SER A 46 22.37 -44.18 -3.13
C SER A 46 20.87 -43.94 -2.88
N LEU A 47 20.59 -42.94 -2.04
CA LEU A 47 19.28 -42.43 -1.74
C LEU A 47 19.28 -40.91 -1.85
N ASN A 48 18.29 -40.33 -2.55
CA ASN A 48 18.01 -38.91 -2.53
C ASN A 48 16.69 -38.71 -1.80
N LEU A 49 16.74 -38.05 -0.66
CA LEU A 49 15.59 -37.81 0.22
C LEU A 49 15.39 -36.32 0.44
N VAL A 50 14.17 -35.93 0.70
CA VAL A 50 13.83 -34.60 1.21
C VAL A 50 13.71 -34.72 2.73
N GLU A 51 14.01 -33.64 3.47
CA GLU A 51 13.79 -33.57 4.92
C GLU A 51 12.45 -34.18 5.31
N GLU A 52 12.42 -34.93 6.44
CA GLU A 52 11.27 -35.66 6.98
C GLU A 52 10.84 -36.88 6.15
N GLN A 53 11.48 -37.20 5.04
CA GLN A 53 11.23 -38.43 4.31
C GLN A 53 11.97 -39.60 4.93
N GLU A 54 11.39 -40.77 4.74
CA GLU A 54 11.94 -42.05 5.21
C GLU A 54 12.10 -43.02 4.04
N ALA A 55 13.08 -43.89 4.12
CA ALA A 55 13.30 -44.93 3.16
C ALA A 55 13.80 -46.22 3.87
N LEU A 56 13.48 -47.37 3.32
CA LEU A 56 14.00 -48.64 3.80
C LEU A 56 15.18 -49.10 2.89
N LEU A 57 16.27 -49.44 3.51
CA LEU A 57 17.38 -50.15 2.88
C LEU A 57 17.29 -51.63 3.29
N VAL A 58 17.46 -52.48 2.31
CA VAL A 58 17.42 -53.94 2.52
C VAL A 58 18.80 -54.49 2.31
N ALA A 59 19.35 -55.15 3.35
CA ALA A 59 20.60 -55.88 3.30
C ALA A 59 20.39 -57.33 2.90
N THR A 60 21.15 -57.82 1.95
CA THR A 60 21.20 -59.25 1.54
C THR A 60 22.58 -59.77 1.84
N PHE A 61 22.61 -60.91 2.57
CA PHE A 61 23.83 -61.61 2.99
C PHE A 61 24.07 -62.81 2.10
N SER A 62 25.32 -63.10 1.77
CA SER A 62 25.70 -64.25 0.98
C SER A 62 26.79 -65.07 1.72
N PRO A 63 26.75 -66.41 1.66
CA PRO A 63 25.68 -67.22 1.05
C PRO A 63 24.39 -67.19 1.87
N ALA A 64 23.26 -67.55 1.28
CA ALA A 64 21.93 -67.42 1.91
C ALA A 64 21.73 -68.27 3.17
N GLU A 65 22.52 -69.39 3.27
CA GLU A 65 22.56 -70.32 4.42
C GLU A 65 23.50 -69.84 5.54
N ALA A 66 24.16 -68.67 5.37
CA ALA A 66 25.09 -68.18 6.38
C ALA A 66 24.35 -67.80 7.67
N GLU A 67 24.94 -68.15 8.81
CA GLU A 67 24.51 -67.68 10.10
C GLU A 67 24.89 -66.21 10.26
N VAL A 68 23.89 -65.35 10.05
CA VAL A 68 24.07 -63.90 10.19
C VAL A 68 24.09 -63.59 11.68
N GLY A 69 25.28 -63.24 12.19
CA GLY A 69 25.45 -62.82 13.58
C GLY A 69 24.82 -61.45 13.83
N ALA A 70 25.43 -60.64 14.69
CA ALA A 70 24.97 -59.30 14.96
C ALA A 70 25.12 -58.41 13.71
N VAL A 71 24.00 -57.86 13.22
CA VAL A 71 23.95 -56.86 12.14
C VAL A 71 23.93 -55.50 12.78
N VAL A 72 24.87 -54.63 12.34
CA VAL A 72 24.97 -53.26 12.86
C VAL A 72 24.79 -52.29 11.72
N TRP A 73 23.75 -51.44 11.86
CA TRP A 73 23.55 -50.29 10.97
C TRP A 73 24.11 -49.03 11.64
N ALA A 74 24.75 -48.20 10.87
CA ALA A 74 25.33 -46.92 11.33
C ALA A 74 25.26 -45.83 10.26
N SER A 75 25.14 -44.61 10.70
CA SER A 75 25.25 -43.39 9.85
C SER A 75 26.60 -42.73 10.09
N SER A 76 27.22 -42.21 9.05
CA SER A 76 28.39 -41.34 9.17
C SER A 76 28.05 -39.97 9.73
N ASN A 77 26.78 -39.56 9.65
CA ASN A 77 26.29 -38.27 10.17
C ASN A 77 24.78 -38.35 10.54
N ASP A 78 24.54 -38.74 11.79
CA ASP A 78 23.19 -38.90 12.32
C ASP A 78 22.36 -37.62 12.36
N LYS A 79 22.99 -36.44 12.22
CA LYS A 79 22.27 -35.16 12.11
C LYS A 79 21.64 -34.96 10.73
N VAL A 80 22.26 -35.52 9.69
CA VAL A 80 21.77 -35.46 8.30
C VAL A 80 20.79 -36.57 8.03
N ALA A 81 21.19 -37.83 8.30
CA ALA A 81 20.32 -38.98 8.14
C ALA A 81 20.64 -40.01 9.22
N SER A 82 19.63 -40.45 9.96
CA SER A 82 19.74 -41.54 10.91
C SER A 82 19.25 -42.88 10.31
N VAL A 83 19.70 -44.01 10.88
CA VAL A 83 19.28 -45.32 10.45
C VAL A 83 18.90 -46.18 11.68
N SER A 84 17.81 -46.93 11.60
CA SER A 84 17.42 -47.91 12.61
C SER A 84 18.15 -49.26 12.36
N GLN A 85 18.12 -50.15 13.35
CA GLN A 85 18.70 -51.49 13.22
C GLN A 85 17.94 -52.43 12.26
N GLU A 86 16.78 -51.97 11.76
CA GLU A 86 16.00 -52.63 10.71
C GLU A 86 16.29 -52.06 9.31
N GLY A 87 17.24 -51.11 9.19
CA GLY A 87 17.57 -50.46 7.91
C GLY A 87 16.65 -49.31 7.50
N LYS A 88 15.79 -48.79 8.38
CA LYS A 88 14.96 -47.65 8.12
C LYS A 88 15.79 -46.36 8.25
N VAL A 89 15.94 -45.63 7.15
CA VAL A 89 16.66 -44.39 7.05
C VAL A 89 15.66 -43.24 7.18
N SER A 90 15.94 -42.26 8.07
CA SER A 90 15.17 -41.03 8.25
C SER A 90 16.01 -39.80 7.89
N ALA A 91 15.53 -38.99 6.95
CA ALA A 91 16.17 -37.76 6.52
C ALA A 91 15.84 -36.62 7.52
N LEU A 92 16.87 -35.99 8.12
CA LEU A 92 16.70 -35.04 9.21
C LEU A 92 17.03 -33.59 8.82
N THR A 93 18.23 -33.36 8.26
CA THR A 93 18.67 -32.03 7.80
C THR A 93 19.40 -32.12 6.46
N PRO A 94 19.38 -31.07 5.64
CA PRO A 94 20.06 -31.06 4.36
C PRO A 94 21.55 -31.33 4.51
N GLY A 95 22.10 -32.20 3.60
CA GLY A 95 23.49 -32.58 3.61
C GLY A 95 23.71 -33.96 3.02
N GLU A 96 24.90 -34.52 3.26
CA GLU A 96 25.27 -35.86 2.84
C GLU A 96 25.64 -36.73 4.06
N ALA A 97 25.21 -37.98 4.03
CA ALA A 97 25.59 -39.02 4.98
C ALA A 97 25.79 -40.34 4.25
N THR A 98 26.62 -41.23 4.81
CA THR A 98 26.75 -42.60 4.35
C THR A 98 26.14 -43.54 5.39
N ILE A 99 25.15 -44.29 4.97
CA ILE A 99 24.58 -45.36 5.79
C ILE A 99 25.35 -46.63 5.50
N SER A 100 25.78 -47.30 6.54
CA SER A 100 26.47 -48.56 6.44
C SER A 100 25.77 -49.69 7.22
N VAL A 101 25.87 -50.90 6.70
CA VAL A 101 25.49 -52.13 7.37
C VAL A 101 26.70 -53.04 7.46
N ALA A 102 26.94 -53.62 8.62
CA ALA A 102 28.05 -54.56 8.86
C ALA A 102 27.54 -55.84 9.55
N ALA A 103 28.11 -56.98 9.16
CA ALA A 103 27.94 -58.27 9.84
C ALA A 103 29.31 -58.92 9.92
N GLY A 104 29.92 -58.92 11.13
CA GLY A 104 31.32 -59.31 11.31
C GLY A 104 32.25 -58.38 10.51
N ASP A 105 33.09 -59.01 9.62
CA ASP A 105 34.09 -58.29 8.82
C ASP A 105 33.53 -57.74 7.49
N VAL A 106 32.31 -58.06 7.10
CA VAL A 106 31.70 -57.61 5.83
C VAL A 106 30.86 -56.39 6.03
N LYS A 107 30.93 -55.44 5.06
CA LYS A 107 30.28 -54.14 5.10
C LYS A 107 29.72 -53.72 3.73
N ALA A 108 28.58 -53.11 3.73
CA ALA A 108 28.01 -52.42 2.57
C ALA A 108 27.62 -50.97 2.92
N GLU A 109 27.61 -50.09 1.93
CA GLU A 109 27.37 -48.66 2.13
C GLU A 109 26.37 -48.17 1.11
N CYS A 110 25.54 -47.17 1.55
CA CYS A 110 24.62 -46.41 0.73
C CYS A 110 24.87 -44.93 0.99
N LYS A 111 25.09 -44.13 -0.07
CA LYS A 111 25.22 -42.69 0.01
C LYS A 111 23.82 -42.07 0.10
N VAL A 112 23.59 -41.25 1.12
CA VAL A 112 22.31 -40.54 1.32
C VAL A 112 22.54 -39.05 1.13
N THR A 113 21.78 -38.42 0.22
CA THR A 113 21.74 -36.98 0.04
C THR A 113 20.36 -36.49 0.51
N VAL A 114 20.36 -35.61 1.48
CA VAL A 114 19.12 -34.97 1.98
C VAL A 114 19.03 -33.55 1.46
N THR A 115 17.92 -33.20 0.82
CA THR A 115 17.62 -31.86 0.35
C THR A 115 16.59 -31.18 1.24
N LYS A 116 16.63 -29.83 1.31
CA LYS A 116 15.68 -29.05 2.09
C LYS A 116 14.26 -29.25 1.58
N ARG A 117 13.32 -29.42 2.48
CA ARG A 117 11.89 -29.40 2.17
C ARG A 117 11.45 -27.96 1.87
N ILE A 118 10.94 -27.72 0.67
CA ILE A 118 10.41 -26.42 0.26
C ILE A 118 8.89 -26.44 0.44
N ILE A 119 8.42 -25.70 1.41
CA ILE A 119 7.00 -25.47 1.63
C ILE A 119 6.61 -24.23 0.85
N LYS A 120 5.75 -24.38 -0.15
CA LYS A 120 5.36 -23.26 -1.02
C LYS A 120 4.30 -22.39 -0.33
N VAL A 121 4.39 -21.08 -0.56
CA VAL A 121 3.32 -20.15 -0.21
C VAL A 121 2.06 -20.49 -1.01
N THR A 122 0.93 -20.59 -0.33
CA THR A 122 -0.40 -20.83 -0.92
C THR A 122 -1.28 -19.61 -0.89
N GLN A 123 -1.03 -18.69 0.06
CA GLN A 123 -1.76 -17.42 0.18
C GLN A 123 -0.84 -16.32 0.70
N ILE A 124 -1.08 -15.09 0.23
CA ILE A 124 -0.46 -13.86 0.75
C ILE A 124 -1.58 -12.92 1.15
N THR A 125 -1.51 -12.38 2.36
CA THR A 125 -2.44 -11.35 2.85
C THR A 125 -1.65 -10.09 3.21
N LEU A 126 -2.06 -8.95 2.65
CA LEU A 126 -1.47 -7.64 2.95
C LEU A 126 -2.23 -6.96 4.09
N SER A 127 -1.52 -6.13 4.87
CA SER A 127 -2.09 -5.29 5.93
C SER A 127 -3.08 -4.24 5.41
N ALA A 128 -2.99 -3.86 4.14
CA ALA A 128 -3.92 -2.97 3.45
C ALA A 128 -4.02 -3.31 1.96
N THR A 129 -5.20 -3.10 1.37
CA THR A 129 -5.45 -3.23 -0.07
C THR A 129 -5.43 -1.89 -0.79
N GLU A 130 -5.52 -0.79 -0.03
CA GLU A 130 -5.48 0.59 -0.52
C GLU A 130 -4.68 1.47 0.43
N LEU A 131 -3.94 2.43 -0.13
CA LEU A 131 -3.21 3.48 0.59
C LEU A 131 -3.44 4.81 -0.11
N ASN A 132 -3.71 5.86 0.67
CA ASN A 132 -3.74 7.24 0.20
C ASN A 132 -2.60 8.00 0.86
N LEU A 133 -1.70 8.55 0.06
CA LEU A 133 -0.50 9.23 0.51
C LEU A 133 -0.37 10.59 -0.20
N GLU A 134 0.29 11.52 0.46
CA GLU A 134 0.77 12.74 -0.16
C GLU A 134 2.17 12.52 -0.76
N PRO A 135 2.60 13.28 -1.76
CA PRO A 135 3.97 13.22 -2.26
C PRO A 135 5.00 13.36 -1.14
N GLY A 136 5.96 12.45 -1.09
CA GLY A 136 6.94 12.32 -0.01
C GLY A 136 6.48 11.52 1.20
N GLY A 137 5.20 11.17 1.30
CA GLY A 137 4.65 10.32 2.36
C GLY A 137 5.16 8.88 2.28
N GLU A 138 5.21 8.20 3.41
CA GLU A 138 5.68 6.83 3.54
C GLU A 138 4.67 5.98 4.32
N ALA A 139 4.57 4.70 3.95
CA ALA A 139 3.75 3.71 4.66
C ALA A 139 4.45 2.35 4.65
N LEU A 140 4.21 1.54 5.68
CA LEU A 140 4.69 0.16 5.73
C LEU A 140 3.53 -0.80 5.41
N LEU A 141 3.66 -1.54 4.32
CA LEU A 141 2.82 -2.69 4.00
C LEU A 141 3.47 -3.94 4.55
N THR A 142 2.76 -4.65 5.41
CA THR A 142 3.19 -5.97 5.88
C THR A 142 2.44 -7.07 5.13
N ALA A 143 3.14 -8.16 4.84
CA ALA A 143 2.57 -9.34 4.21
C ALA A 143 2.64 -10.51 5.19
N THR A 144 1.54 -11.27 5.30
CA THR A 144 1.49 -12.56 5.97
C THR A 144 1.35 -13.67 4.95
N TYR A 145 1.97 -14.81 5.21
CA TYR A 145 2.05 -15.93 4.27
C TYR A 145 1.42 -17.16 4.89
N ASP A 146 0.71 -17.92 4.09
CA ASP A 146 0.16 -19.20 4.49
C ASP A 146 0.75 -20.33 3.59
N PRO A 147 1.22 -21.44 4.16
CA PRO A 147 1.39 -21.69 5.59
C PRO A 147 2.53 -20.84 6.20
N ALA A 148 2.49 -20.67 7.54
CA ALA A 148 3.43 -19.76 8.25
C ALA A 148 4.91 -20.19 8.17
N ASP A 149 5.18 -21.46 7.89
CA ASP A 149 6.48 -22.08 7.70
C ASP A 149 6.91 -22.15 6.21
N ALA A 150 6.21 -21.45 5.31
CA ALA A 150 6.53 -21.41 3.89
C ALA A 150 7.93 -20.83 3.64
N ASP A 151 8.56 -21.30 2.57
CA ASP A 151 9.83 -20.75 2.10
C ASP A 151 9.62 -19.39 1.42
N LEU A 152 10.15 -18.34 2.05
CA LEU A 152 10.03 -16.96 1.60
C LEU A 152 11.22 -16.49 0.74
N SER A 153 12.11 -17.37 0.33
CA SER A 153 13.29 -17.03 -0.48
C SER A 153 12.96 -16.43 -1.85
N SER A 154 11.73 -16.66 -2.34
CA SER A 154 11.24 -16.16 -3.64
C SER A 154 10.30 -14.97 -3.52
N VAL A 155 10.19 -14.33 -2.34
CA VAL A 155 9.32 -13.17 -2.14
C VAL A 155 9.93 -11.95 -2.82
N VAL A 156 9.12 -11.27 -3.65
CA VAL A 156 9.52 -10.06 -4.36
C VAL A 156 8.42 -9.01 -4.27
N TRP A 157 8.79 -7.80 -3.85
CA TRP A 157 7.96 -6.62 -3.90
C TRP A 157 8.26 -5.80 -5.15
N ALA A 158 7.22 -5.24 -5.78
CA ALA A 158 7.36 -4.41 -6.97
C ALA A 158 6.26 -3.35 -7.06
N SER A 159 6.58 -2.23 -7.69
CA SER A 159 5.62 -1.18 -8.06
C SER A 159 5.32 -1.23 -9.56
N SER A 160 4.07 -0.99 -9.94
CA SER A 160 3.68 -0.83 -11.35
C SER A 160 4.08 0.52 -11.94
N ALA A 161 4.34 1.54 -11.08
CA ALA A 161 4.68 2.90 -11.47
C ALA A 161 5.59 3.55 -10.44
N GLU A 162 6.90 3.31 -10.54
CA GLU A 162 7.90 3.84 -9.59
C GLU A 162 8.00 5.37 -9.60
N ALA A 163 7.58 6.02 -10.69
CA ALA A 163 7.47 7.48 -10.75
C ALA A 163 6.36 8.03 -9.84
N VAL A 164 5.35 7.21 -9.49
CA VAL A 164 4.24 7.57 -8.58
C VAL A 164 4.51 7.09 -7.17
N ALA A 165 4.86 5.81 -7.00
CA ALA A 165 5.21 5.24 -5.71
C ALA A 165 6.22 4.11 -5.86
N THR A 166 7.21 4.06 -4.99
CA THR A 166 8.21 2.98 -4.91
C THR A 166 7.91 2.07 -3.73
N VAL A 167 8.45 0.84 -3.75
CA VAL A 167 8.40 -0.09 -2.64
C VAL A 167 9.76 -0.78 -2.46
N SER A 168 10.20 -0.93 -1.21
CA SER A 168 11.39 -1.70 -0.86
C SER A 168 11.05 -3.18 -0.63
N GLN A 169 12.07 -4.06 -0.56
CA GLN A 169 11.85 -5.50 -0.38
C GLN A 169 11.38 -5.87 1.04
N ASP A 170 11.33 -4.94 1.96
CA ASP A 170 10.72 -5.06 3.29
C ASP A 170 9.30 -4.47 3.38
N GLY A 171 8.73 -4.05 2.22
CA GLY A 171 7.35 -3.55 2.12
C GLY A 171 7.18 -2.07 2.46
N LYS A 172 8.25 -1.29 2.61
CA LYS A 172 8.15 0.16 2.81
C LYS A 172 7.79 0.85 1.49
N VAL A 173 6.62 1.43 1.44
CA VAL A 173 6.10 2.23 0.32
C VAL A 173 6.47 3.68 0.51
N LYS A 174 6.95 4.35 -0.54
CA LYS A 174 7.22 5.79 -0.59
C LYS A 174 6.51 6.42 -1.78
N ALA A 175 5.69 7.42 -1.49
CA ALA A 175 5.02 8.25 -2.49
C ALA A 175 6.02 9.22 -3.14
N VAL A 176 5.98 9.37 -4.45
CA VAL A 176 6.91 10.19 -5.25
C VAL A 176 6.18 11.37 -5.88
N ALA A 177 5.13 11.12 -6.67
CA ALA A 177 4.37 12.14 -7.37
C ALA A 177 2.90 11.73 -7.50
N ASP A 178 2.03 12.69 -7.78
CA ASP A 178 0.59 12.46 -7.96
C ASP A 178 0.32 11.39 -9.02
N GLY A 179 -0.66 10.52 -8.72
CA GLY A 179 -1.05 9.44 -9.58
C GLY A 179 -1.50 8.19 -8.82
N VAL A 180 -1.60 7.08 -9.55
CA VAL A 180 -1.98 5.79 -8.99
C VAL A 180 -0.93 4.75 -9.36
N ALA A 181 -0.46 4.00 -8.37
CA ALA A 181 0.44 2.86 -8.53
C ALA A 181 -0.15 1.62 -7.86
N THR A 182 0.17 0.44 -8.40
CA THR A 182 -0.14 -0.83 -7.76
C THR A 182 1.14 -1.41 -7.18
N ILE A 183 1.20 -1.52 -5.87
CA ILE A 183 2.24 -2.27 -5.18
C ILE A 183 1.85 -3.73 -5.13
N SER A 184 2.76 -4.61 -5.48
CA SER A 184 2.54 -6.05 -5.47
C SER A 184 3.63 -6.77 -4.69
N VAL A 185 3.25 -7.84 -4.02
CA VAL A 185 4.15 -8.84 -3.44
C VAL A 185 3.85 -10.20 -4.07
N THR A 186 4.89 -10.90 -4.48
CA THR A 186 4.78 -12.22 -5.12
C THR A 186 5.67 -13.23 -4.39
N ALA A 187 5.20 -14.47 -4.30
CA ALA A 187 5.96 -15.63 -3.85
C ALA A 187 5.66 -16.80 -4.78
N GLY A 188 6.56 -17.09 -5.73
CA GLY A 188 6.28 -18.04 -6.80
C GLY A 188 5.10 -17.62 -7.67
N ALA A 189 4.02 -18.41 -7.69
CA ALA A 189 2.79 -18.11 -8.45
C ALA A 189 1.74 -17.30 -7.67
N VAL A 190 1.94 -17.09 -6.37
CA VAL A 190 0.97 -16.38 -5.51
C VAL A 190 1.31 -14.89 -5.50
N LYS A 191 0.27 -14.06 -5.61
CA LYS A 191 0.40 -12.61 -5.67
C LYS A 191 -0.68 -11.93 -4.82
N ALA A 192 -0.29 -10.87 -4.10
CA ALA A 192 -1.21 -9.92 -3.50
C ALA A 192 -0.87 -8.51 -3.95
N VAL A 193 -1.86 -7.61 -3.93
CA VAL A 193 -1.72 -6.24 -4.42
C VAL A 193 -2.34 -5.23 -3.47
N CYS A 194 -1.76 -4.03 -3.45
CA CYS A 194 -2.29 -2.85 -2.80
C CYS A 194 -2.30 -1.69 -3.80
N GLN A 195 -3.42 -1.00 -3.94
CA GLN A 195 -3.51 0.22 -4.73
C GLN A 195 -3.00 1.40 -3.90
N VAL A 196 -2.09 2.18 -4.44
CA VAL A 196 -1.56 3.40 -3.82
C VAL A 196 -1.99 4.58 -4.65
N THR A 197 -2.79 5.46 -4.06
CA THR A 197 -3.14 6.76 -4.65
C THR A 197 -2.27 7.83 -3.99
N VAL A 198 -1.50 8.53 -4.80
CA VAL A 198 -0.70 9.68 -4.35
C VAL A 198 -1.38 10.93 -4.87
N GLN A 199 -1.71 11.85 -3.96
CA GLN A 199 -2.38 13.08 -4.30
C GLN A 199 -1.88 14.23 -3.44
N THR A 200 -1.44 15.30 -4.09
CA THR A 200 -1.16 16.57 -3.42
C THR A 200 -2.46 17.16 -2.88
N PRO A 201 -2.55 17.52 -1.60
CA PRO A 201 -3.72 18.20 -1.07
C PRO A 201 -4.02 19.49 -1.84
N ALA A 202 -5.29 19.74 -2.12
CA ALA A 202 -5.70 21.00 -2.71
C ALA A 202 -5.31 22.15 -1.78
N LYS A 203 -4.78 23.23 -2.35
CA LYS A 203 -4.42 24.43 -1.58
C LYS A 203 -5.67 25.03 -0.93
N GLU A 204 -5.68 25.13 0.40
CA GLU A 204 -6.67 25.92 1.11
C GLU A 204 -6.33 27.42 1.03
N TRP A 205 -7.36 28.24 0.88
CA TRP A 205 -7.26 29.69 0.78
C TRP A 205 -7.82 30.35 2.03
N ALA A 206 -7.26 31.51 2.37
CA ALA A 206 -7.77 32.37 3.41
C ALA A 206 -7.96 33.80 2.90
N VAL A 207 -8.87 34.57 3.53
CA VAL A 207 -9.01 36.00 3.24
C VAL A 207 -7.68 36.71 3.50
N GLY A 208 -7.25 37.52 2.53
CA GLY A 208 -5.98 38.19 2.53
C GLY A 208 -4.86 37.44 1.78
N ASP A 209 -5.06 36.19 1.37
CA ASP A 209 -4.08 35.46 0.57
C ASP A 209 -3.92 36.09 -0.83
N TYR A 210 -2.70 36.08 -1.32
CA TYR A 210 -2.43 36.36 -2.73
C TYR A 210 -2.77 35.14 -3.59
N TYR A 211 -3.69 35.36 -4.54
CA TYR A 211 -4.11 34.35 -5.52
C TYR A 211 -3.41 34.60 -6.85
N GLU A 212 -2.77 33.55 -7.37
CA GLU A 212 -2.18 33.56 -8.72
C GLU A 212 -2.32 32.18 -9.34
N VAL A 213 -3.21 32.07 -10.34
CA VAL A 213 -3.41 30.86 -11.11
C VAL A 213 -3.52 31.21 -12.60
N GLY A 214 -2.56 30.79 -13.39
CA GLY A 214 -2.43 31.20 -14.78
C GLY A 214 -2.23 32.71 -14.90
N SER A 215 -3.11 33.38 -15.65
CA SER A 215 -3.10 34.84 -15.81
C SER A 215 -3.95 35.59 -14.74
N VAL A 216 -4.71 34.87 -13.94
CA VAL A 216 -5.61 35.45 -12.93
C VAL A 216 -4.83 35.73 -11.66
N LYS A 217 -4.81 37.02 -11.25
CA LYS A 217 -4.11 37.49 -10.05
C LYS A 217 -5.00 38.40 -9.23
N GLY A 218 -4.92 38.28 -7.91
CA GLY A 218 -5.71 39.13 -7.02
C GLY A 218 -5.48 38.78 -5.57
N VAL A 219 -6.32 39.36 -4.69
CA VAL A 219 -6.32 39.08 -3.26
C VAL A 219 -7.65 38.42 -2.88
N VAL A 220 -7.57 37.33 -2.12
CA VAL A 220 -8.75 36.60 -1.64
C VAL A 220 -9.53 37.48 -0.65
N VAL A 221 -10.82 37.64 -0.92
CA VAL A 221 -11.73 38.45 -0.08
C VAL A 221 -12.84 37.64 0.56
N TRP A 222 -13.06 36.43 0.08
CA TRP A 222 -14.05 35.50 0.60
C TRP A 222 -13.67 34.09 0.22
N VAL A 223 -13.94 33.13 1.12
CA VAL A 223 -13.81 31.69 0.88
C VAL A 223 -15.04 30.96 1.39
N ASP A 224 -15.36 29.84 0.77
CA ASP A 224 -16.41 28.93 1.27
C ASP A 224 -15.92 28.12 2.49
N GLU A 225 -16.82 27.29 3.03
CA GLU A 225 -16.48 26.42 4.19
C GLU A 225 -15.36 25.42 3.87
N SER A 226 -15.23 24.99 2.61
CA SER A 226 -14.16 24.08 2.17
C SER A 226 -12.80 24.76 2.05
N LYS A 227 -12.78 26.10 1.96
CA LYS A 227 -11.61 26.94 1.65
C LYS A 227 -10.95 26.64 0.29
N LEU A 228 -11.59 25.84 -0.53
CA LEU A 228 -11.10 25.46 -1.87
C LEU A 228 -11.66 26.37 -2.95
N LYS A 229 -12.74 27.09 -2.67
CA LYS A 229 -13.42 28.04 -3.55
C LYS A 229 -13.51 29.39 -2.88
N GLY A 230 -13.44 30.43 -3.68
CA GLY A 230 -13.49 31.76 -3.12
C GLY A 230 -13.69 32.83 -4.16
N LYS A 231 -13.54 34.07 -3.71
CA LYS A 231 -13.60 35.29 -4.53
C LYS A 231 -12.35 36.11 -4.28
N ILE A 232 -11.80 36.67 -5.36
CA ILE A 232 -10.66 37.59 -5.31
C ILE A 232 -11.08 38.94 -5.88
N ILE A 233 -10.38 40.00 -5.47
CA ILE A 233 -10.42 41.30 -6.13
C ILE A 233 -9.14 41.53 -6.91
N SER A 234 -9.25 42.35 -7.98
CA SER A 234 -8.09 42.79 -8.75
C SER A 234 -7.11 43.62 -7.90
N LEU A 235 -5.83 43.59 -8.27
CA LEU A 235 -4.80 44.43 -7.60
C LEU A 235 -5.00 45.91 -7.86
N ASP A 236 -5.42 46.25 -9.08
CA ASP A 236 -5.68 47.60 -9.54
C ASP A 236 -7.14 48.03 -9.30
N GLU A 237 -7.38 49.30 -9.48
CA GLU A 237 -8.67 49.92 -9.48
C GLU A 237 -8.78 50.96 -10.58
N GLY A 238 -10.00 51.21 -11.06
CA GLY A 238 -10.27 52.24 -12.05
C GLY A 238 -11.22 53.29 -11.48
N GLU A 239 -11.11 54.49 -12.00
CA GLU A 239 -12.04 55.57 -11.72
C GLU A 239 -12.94 55.76 -12.94
N THR A 240 -14.25 55.61 -12.77
CA THR A 240 -15.19 55.68 -13.90
C THR A 240 -16.62 55.88 -13.41
N ILE A 241 -17.53 56.19 -14.35
CA ILE A 241 -18.98 56.25 -14.12
C ILE A 241 -19.59 54.84 -14.28
N TRP A 242 -20.73 54.58 -13.65
CA TRP A 242 -21.41 53.30 -13.77
C TRP A 242 -21.98 53.08 -15.18
N SER A 243 -22.68 54.07 -15.75
CA SER A 243 -23.15 54.11 -17.14
C SER A 243 -23.17 55.49 -17.71
N THR A 244 -23.20 55.61 -19.05
CA THR A 244 -23.34 56.88 -19.78
C THR A 244 -24.81 57.34 -19.88
N GLY A 245 -25.77 56.50 -19.49
CA GLY A 245 -27.18 56.77 -19.56
C GLY A 245 -27.96 56.26 -18.34
N PHE A 246 -29.26 56.47 -18.36
CA PHE A 246 -30.19 56.10 -17.27
C PHE A 246 -31.04 54.88 -17.59
N ASN A 247 -30.52 53.92 -18.36
CA ASN A 247 -31.25 52.77 -18.77
C ASN A 247 -31.32 51.72 -17.67
N TYR A 248 -32.52 51.14 -17.45
CA TYR A 248 -32.69 50.00 -16.56
C TYR A 248 -32.10 48.74 -17.15
N THR A 249 -31.21 48.09 -16.42
CA THR A 249 -30.57 46.86 -16.85
C THR A 249 -31.15 45.61 -16.24
N GLY A 250 -31.80 45.72 -15.09
CA GLY A 250 -32.28 44.61 -14.29
C GLY A 250 -31.19 43.93 -13.46
N ALA A 251 -30.04 44.57 -13.30
CA ALA A 251 -28.93 44.12 -12.47
C ALA A 251 -29.18 44.38 -11.00
N GLN A 252 -30.10 43.66 -10.39
CA GLN A 252 -30.62 43.91 -9.03
C GLN A 252 -30.12 42.92 -7.97
N SER A 253 -29.32 41.90 -8.35
CA SER A 253 -28.75 41.00 -7.35
C SER A 253 -27.87 41.78 -6.40
N ARG A 254 -28.08 41.60 -5.10
CA ARG A 254 -27.26 42.21 -4.07
C ARG A 254 -26.03 41.35 -3.74
N THR A 255 -26.06 40.04 -4.10
CA THR A 255 -25.09 39.01 -3.69
C THR A 255 -24.31 38.38 -4.86
N ASP A 256 -24.77 38.63 -6.11
CA ASP A 256 -24.20 37.95 -7.32
C ASP A 256 -23.92 38.99 -8.42
N GLY A 257 -22.74 39.58 -8.34
CA GLY A 257 -22.28 40.56 -9.32
C GLY A 257 -21.99 39.92 -10.68
N LYS A 258 -21.64 38.67 -10.73
CA LYS A 258 -21.45 37.94 -11.99
C LYS A 258 -22.77 37.87 -12.78
N SER A 259 -23.87 37.47 -12.11
CA SER A 259 -25.21 37.46 -12.72
C SER A 259 -25.63 38.86 -13.17
N ASN A 260 -25.36 39.89 -12.36
CA ASN A 260 -25.64 41.29 -12.73
C ASN A 260 -24.85 41.69 -13.99
N THR A 261 -23.57 41.40 -14.03
CA THR A 261 -22.71 41.71 -15.18
C THR A 261 -23.21 41.02 -16.44
N GLU A 262 -23.59 39.75 -16.38
CA GLU A 262 -24.16 39.01 -17.53
C GLU A 262 -25.50 39.63 -18.01
N LYS A 263 -26.34 40.10 -17.10
CA LYS A 263 -27.58 40.82 -17.48
C LYS A 263 -27.31 42.11 -18.24
N VAL A 264 -26.36 42.92 -17.77
CA VAL A 264 -25.95 44.14 -18.46
C VAL A 264 -25.36 43.83 -19.83
N LYS A 265 -24.49 42.83 -19.88
CA LYS A 265 -23.82 42.36 -21.11
C LYS A 265 -24.83 41.77 -22.12
N SER A 266 -25.93 41.15 -21.67
CA SER A 266 -26.96 40.65 -22.57
C SER A 266 -27.72 41.76 -23.30
N LYS A 267 -27.81 42.95 -22.72
CA LYS A 267 -28.48 44.14 -23.32
C LYS A 267 -27.51 45.02 -24.12
N ASN A 268 -26.24 45.07 -23.69
CA ASN A 268 -25.17 45.83 -24.34
C ASN A 268 -23.93 44.95 -24.40
N PRO A 269 -23.75 44.09 -25.43
CA PRO A 269 -22.67 43.07 -25.48
C PRO A 269 -21.27 43.63 -25.44
N ASP A 270 -21.01 44.86 -25.92
CA ASP A 270 -19.69 45.52 -25.91
C ASP A 270 -19.46 46.37 -24.66
N LEU A 271 -20.50 46.49 -23.81
CA LEU A 271 -20.51 47.29 -22.59
C LEU A 271 -20.12 48.76 -22.79
N SER A 272 -20.26 49.29 -24.02
CA SER A 272 -19.86 50.66 -24.34
C SER A 272 -20.60 51.72 -23.56
N GLU A 273 -21.85 51.45 -23.17
CA GLU A 273 -22.67 52.34 -22.34
C GLU A 273 -22.47 52.10 -20.82
N TYR A 274 -21.67 51.11 -20.41
CA TYR A 274 -21.46 50.68 -19.02
C TYR A 274 -19.98 50.62 -18.66
N PRO A 275 -19.28 51.73 -18.55
CA PRO A 275 -17.82 51.79 -18.33
C PRO A 275 -17.34 51.03 -17.10
N ALA A 276 -18.11 51.03 -15.98
CA ALA A 276 -17.73 50.29 -14.78
C ALA A 276 -17.70 48.80 -15.01
N PHE A 277 -18.69 48.25 -15.72
CA PHE A 277 -18.73 46.82 -16.05
C PHE A 277 -17.63 46.46 -17.06
N LYS A 278 -17.48 47.33 -18.07
CA LYS A 278 -16.43 47.14 -19.09
C LYS A 278 -15.04 47.07 -18.48
N TRP A 279 -14.73 47.99 -17.58
CA TRP A 279 -13.45 47.99 -16.89
C TRP A 279 -13.17 46.67 -16.17
N CYS A 280 -14.16 46.13 -15.46
CA CYS A 280 -14.02 44.86 -14.75
C CYS A 280 -13.86 43.66 -15.70
N VAL A 281 -14.63 43.63 -16.78
CA VAL A 281 -14.62 42.50 -17.75
C VAL A 281 -13.34 42.53 -18.59
N ASP A 282 -12.74 43.69 -18.84
CA ASP A 282 -11.49 43.86 -19.60
C ASP A 282 -10.27 43.20 -18.88
N HIS A 283 -10.38 42.79 -17.61
CA HIS A 283 -9.38 41.98 -16.91
C HIS A 283 -9.28 40.55 -17.44
N GLY A 284 -10.30 40.08 -18.18
CA GLY A 284 -10.34 38.77 -18.81
C GLY A 284 -11.60 37.97 -18.47
N ASP A 285 -11.65 36.74 -18.98
CA ASP A 285 -12.80 35.88 -18.80
C ASP A 285 -13.07 35.57 -17.32
N GLY A 286 -14.33 35.70 -16.92
CA GLY A 286 -14.78 35.42 -15.56
C GLY A 286 -14.66 36.56 -14.58
N TRP A 287 -14.02 37.68 -14.95
CA TRP A 287 -14.02 38.91 -14.15
C TRP A 287 -15.35 39.67 -14.31
N TYR A 288 -15.81 40.31 -13.24
CA TYR A 288 -17.10 40.98 -13.19
C TYR A 288 -17.11 42.14 -12.19
N LEU A 289 -18.07 43.06 -12.33
CA LEU A 289 -18.34 44.10 -11.35
C LEU A 289 -19.08 43.51 -10.14
N PRO A 290 -18.52 43.57 -8.91
CA PRO A 290 -19.14 42.96 -7.73
C PRO A 290 -20.49 43.54 -7.39
N ALA A 291 -21.39 42.71 -6.85
CA ALA A 291 -22.62 43.19 -6.24
C ALA A 291 -22.35 43.91 -4.90
N ILE A 292 -23.33 44.63 -4.37
CA ILE A 292 -23.08 45.46 -3.17
C ILE A 292 -22.63 44.65 -1.95
N GLU A 293 -23.15 43.46 -1.73
CA GLU A 293 -22.71 42.61 -0.62
C GLU A 293 -21.32 42.02 -0.89
N GLU A 294 -20.92 41.84 -2.14
CA GLU A 294 -19.56 41.43 -2.50
C GLU A 294 -18.56 42.60 -2.31
N VAL A 295 -18.97 43.84 -2.57
CA VAL A 295 -18.19 45.02 -2.21
C VAL A 295 -17.95 45.06 -0.69
N TYR A 296 -18.95 44.69 0.10
CA TYR A 296 -18.78 44.59 1.55
C TYR A 296 -17.78 43.54 2.00
N TYR A 297 -17.57 42.44 1.26
CA TYR A 297 -16.58 41.46 1.62
C TYR A 297 -15.18 42.05 1.70
N PHE A 298 -14.71 42.76 0.67
CA PHE A 298 -13.37 43.32 0.70
C PHE A 298 -13.26 44.58 1.58
N LEU A 299 -14.30 45.40 1.69
CA LEU A 299 -14.27 46.57 2.57
C LEU A 299 -14.27 46.20 4.05
N LYS A 300 -15.01 45.18 4.45
CA LYS A 300 -15.06 44.66 5.81
C LYS A 300 -13.74 44.01 6.24
N GLU A 301 -13.09 43.31 5.32
CA GLU A 301 -11.85 42.57 5.56
C GLU A 301 -10.59 43.38 5.17
N ILE A 302 -10.70 44.72 5.07
CA ILE A 302 -9.61 45.59 4.60
C ILE A 302 -8.28 45.38 5.35
N ASN A 303 -8.34 45.13 6.65
CA ASN A 303 -7.16 44.90 7.47
C ASN A 303 -6.40 43.58 7.09
N ALA A 304 -7.10 42.58 6.61
CA ALA A 304 -6.50 41.35 6.12
C ALA A 304 -6.01 41.49 4.66
N ILE A 305 -6.68 42.30 3.85
CA ILE A 305 -6.47 42.41 2.40
C ILE A 305 -5.42 43.46 2.04
N ALA A 306 -5.46 44.63 2.71
CA ALA A 306 -4.58 45.78 2.35
C ALA A 306 -3.08 45.48 2.38
N PRO A 307 -2.54 44.69 3.35
CA PRO A 307 -1.13 44.36 3.34
C PRO A 307 -0.71 43.58 2.08
N THR A 308 -1.54 42.67 1.63
CA THR A 308 -1.31 41.82 0.45
C THR A 308 -1.42 42.65 -0.84
N LEU A 309 -2.44 43.54 -0.93
CA LEU A 309 -2.53 44.51 -2.05
C LEU A 309 -1.24 45.32 -2.15
N ALA A 310 -0.80 45.94 -1.06
CA ALA A 310 0.42 46.76 -1.03
C ALA A 310 1.66 45.97 -1.42
N ALA A 311 1.81 44.73 -0.92
CA ALA A 311 2.96 43.87 -1.22
C ALA A 311 3.05 43.48 -2.70
N HIS A 312 1.92 43.43 -3.40
CA HIS A 312 1.84 43.11 -4.82
C HIS A 312 1.56 44.31 -5.75
N GLY A 313 1.84 45.51 -5.26
CA GLY A 313 1.73 46.74 -6.05
C GLY A 313 0.31 47.23 -6.32
N GLY A 314 -0.65 46.66 -5.54
CA GLY A 314 -2.06 47.02 -5.64
C GLY A 314 -2.36 48.38 -4.98
N LYS A 315 -3.53 48.91 -5.32
CA LYS A 315 -4.07 50.15 -4.75
C LYS A 315 -4.77 49.88 -3.41
N GLY A 316 -4.84 50.89 -2.55
CA GLY A 316 -5.60 50.86 -1.31
C GLY A 316 -7.12 50.68 -1.53
N LEU A 317 -7.88 50.63 -0.42
CA LEU A 317 -9.34 50.44 -0.43
C LEU A 317 -10.06 51.66 0.24
N ASP A 318 -9.52 52.83 0.12
CA ASP A 318 -9.98 54.02 0.84
C ASP A 318 -10.94 54.91 0.00
N CYS A 319 -11.74 54.30 -0.85
CA CYS A 319 -12.57 54.99 -1.84
C CYS A 319 -14.04 54.48 -1.80
N TYR A 320 -14.89 55.22 -2.53
CA TYR A 320 -16.26 54.74 -2.85
C TYR A 320 -16.19 53.85 -4.07
N TYR A 321 -16.77 52.66 -3.96
CA TYR A 321 -16.76 51.66 -5.03
C TYR A 321 -18.16 51.46 -5.61
N TRP A 322 -18.26 51.51 -6.93
CA TRP A 322 -19.42 51.06 -7.65
C TRP A 322 -19.66 49.57 -7.38
N SER A 323 -20.95 49.25 -7.13
CA SER A 323 -21.44 47.89 -7.24
C SER A 323 -22.22 47.67 -8.53
N SER A 324 -22.38 46.41 -8.94
CA SER A 324 -23.25 46.07 -10.07
C SER A 324 -24.75 46.15 -9.76
N THR A 325 -25.13 46.48 -8.52
CA THR A 325 -26.50 46.45 -8.04
C THR A 325 -27.21 47.77 -8.36
N GLU A 326 -28.25 47.72 -9.19
CA GLU A 326 -29.19 48.84 -9.39
C GLU A 326 -30.07 49.04 -8.18
N ASN A 327 -30.42 50.31 -7.90
CA ASN A 327 -31.41 50.61 -6.85
C ASN A 327 -32.81 50.22 -7.31
N GLU A 328 -33.51 49.41 -6.51
CA GLU A 328 -34.87 48.92 -6.82
C GLU A 328 -35.91 50.03 -6.90
N GLU A 329 -35.77 51.10 -6.11
CA GLU A 329 -36.76 52.21 -6.05
C GLU A 329 -36.62 53.20 -7.20
N ASN A 330 -35.39 53.34 -7.75
CA ASN A 330 -35.11 54.26 -8.84
C ASN A 330 -34.05 53.66 -9.80
N SER A 331 -34.36 52.45 -10.32
CA SER A 331 -33.45 51.65 -11.10
C SER A 331 -32.97 52.24 -12.43
N ASP A 332 -33.77 53.17 -12.98
CA ASP A 332 -33.41 53.80 -14.26
C ASP A 332 -32.22 54.75 -14.13
N SER A 333 -32.09 55.42 -12.99
CA SER A 333 -31.08 56.44 -12.79
C SER A 333 -29.99 56.12 -11.77
N SER A 334 -30.24 55.15 -10.84
CA SER A 334 -29.39 55.01 -9.66
C SER A 334 -28.83 53.62 -9.49
N ALA A 335 -27.61 53.51 -9.04
CA ALA A 335 -26.90 52.33 -8.60
C ALA A 335 -26.49 52.46 -7.13
N ILE A 336 -26.10 51.33 -6.51
CA ILE A 336 -25.66 51.30 -5.12
C ILE A 336 -24.12 51.28 -5.10
N THR A 337 -23.54 52.16 -4.29
CA THR A 337 -22.10 52.18 -4.02
C THR A 337 -21.82 51.69 -2.61
N GLY A 338 -20.63 51.19 -2.38
CA GLY A 338 -20.10 50.80 -1.06
C GLY A 338 -18.86 51.64 -0.71
N PHE A 339 -18.84 52.07 0.56
CA PHE A 339 -17.70 52.75 1.14
C PHE A 339 -17.31 52.15 2.47
N GLY A 340 -16.04 51.95 2.74
CA GLY A 340 -15.54 51.44 4.00
C GLY A 340 -14.30 52.18 4.47
N TYR A 341 -14.22 52.39 5.78
CA TYR A 341 -13.06 53.01 6.39
C TYR A 341 -12.55 52.12 7.55
N ASN A 342 -11.31 51.73 7.48
CA ASN A 342 -10.64 50.89 8.50
C ASN A 342 -11.39 49.56 8.89
N GLY A 343 -12.20 49.01 8.01
CA GLY A 343 -12.94 47.76 8.24
C GLY A 343 -14.09 47.83 9.25
N ASN A 344 -14.31 48.97 9.92
CA ASN A 344 -15.28 49.08 11.02
C ASN A 344 -16.58 49.73 10.62
N ASN A 345 -16.61 50.53 9.56
CA ASN A 345 -17.79 51.22 9.07
C ASN A 345 -17.91 51.00 7.56
N VAL A 346 -18.64 49.99 7.16
CA VAL A 346 -19.02 49.79 5.78
C VAL A 346 -20.45 50.34 5.60
N SER A 347 -20.62 51.29 4.71
CA SER A 347 -21.89 51.90 4.37
C SER A 347 -22.15 51.76 2.88
N SER A 348 -23.38 52.00 2.47
CA SER A 348 -23.78 52.11 1.07
C SER A 348 -24.63 53.35 0.88
N GLU A 349 -24.56 53.94 -0.31
CA GLU A 349 -25.41 55.01 -0.75
C GLU A 349 -25.97 54.72 -2.13
N VAL A 350 -27.03 55.42 -2.45
CA VAL A 350 -27.67 55.39 -3.77
C VAL A 350 -27.25 56.64 -4.54
N VAL A 351 -26.63 56.41 -5.68
CA VAL A 351 -26.02 57.48 -6.49
C VAL A 351 -26.48 57.35 -7.93
N ASP A 352 -26.56 58.48 -8.63
CA ASP A 352 -26.86 58.53 -10.07
C ASP A 352 -25.76 57.75 -10.86
N LYS A 353 -26.18 56.95 -11.83
CA LYS A 353 -25.30 56.07 -12.60
C LYS A 353 -24.25 56.84 -13.40
N ASN A 354 -24.53 58.07 -13.80
CA ASN A 354 -23.65 58.96 -14.52
C ASN A 354 -22.95 60.03 -13.65
N TYR A 355 -22.95 59.82 -12.31
CA TYR A 355 -22.34 60.76 -11.38
C TYR A 355 -20.84 60.88 -11.63
N ALA A 356 -20.36 62.06 -11.97
CA ALA A 356 -18.99 62.32 -12.42
C ALA A 356 -18.28 63.40 -11.60
N THR A 357 -18.89 63.94 -10.52
CA THR A 357 -18.33 65.04 -9.74
C THR A 357 -17.43 64.63 -8.59
N ASP A 358 -17.58 63.37 -8.10
CA ASP A 358 -16.70 62.77 -7.11
C ASP A 358 -16.15 61.46 -7.63
N PRO A 359 -14.90 61.06 -7.26
CA PRO A 359 -14.28 59.88 -7.78
C PRO A 359 -14.94 58.61 -7.19
N TYR A 360 -15.75 57.98 -8.02
CA TYR A 360 -16.22 56.61 -7.76
C TYR A 360 -15.33 55.63 -8.50
N TYR A 361 -14.90 54.60 -7.78
CA TYR A 361 -13.97 53.63 -8.23
C TYR A 361 -14.62 52.27 -8.58
N VAL A 362 -13.94 51.50 -9.38
CA VAL A 362 -14.31 50.11 -9.68
C VAL A 362 -13.15 49.23 -9.33
N ARG A 363 -13.48 48.05 -8.82
CA ARG A 363 -12.55 46.97 -8.57
C ARG A 363 -13.15 45.65 -9.06
N ALA A 364 -12.44 45.01 -9.95
CA ALA A 364 -12.94 43.78 -10.53
C ALA A 364 -12.91 42.61 -9.52
N MET A 365 -13.88 41.72 -9.62
CA MET A 365 -13.96 40.50 -8.82
C MET A 365 -13.94 39.27 -9.73
N TYR A 366 -13.34 38.20 -9.24
CA TYR A 366 -13.29 36.92 -9.91
C TYR A 366 -13.61 35.80 -8.91
N GLN A 367 -14.33 34.78 -9.34
CA GLN A 367 -14.69 33.61 -8.53
C GLN A 367 -13.91 32.38 -9.01
N PHE A 368 -13.16 31.78 -8.13
CA PHE A 368 -12.38 30.56 -8.39
C PHE A 368 -12.95 29.33 -7.69
#